data_e175fb7fd52a46dba8d6ac9c49ee5bbb
#
_entry.id   e175fb7fd52a46dba8d6ac9c49ee5bbb
#
_cell.length_a   1.000
_cell.length_b   1.000
_cell.length_c   1.000
_cell.angle_alpha   90.00
_cell.angle_beta   90.00
_cell.angle_gamma   90.00
#
_symmetry.space_group_name_H-M   'P 1'
#
loop_
_entity.id
_entity.type
_entity.pdbx_description
1 polymer ?
#
loop_
_entity_poly.entity_id
_entity_poly.type
_entity_poly.pdbx_seq_one_letter_code
_entity_poly.pdbx_strand_id
1 'polypeptide(L)'
;MLDATTAAMAQSIQSLHAAKFAGFEPLQPPEPTGNDPVYLAALHACSQLGFIAHDAECLARAWLAQSTRTGQLDAALWPSDPRDFGLQPTPRASAFVTCPQALGLYAVLPDADWVGRMAHAGVPTVQLRYKSDDAVAIAQEVRKAVAAVAGTPALLFINDHWREAIAAGAYGVHLGQEDLDALTPEELQTLRDSGLRLGVSTHGYAEMVRADAVGPSYIAMGAVFPTTLKKMATAPQGLGRLAAYAKLMKNYPQVAIGGIGQEQFAEVLATGVGSIAVVRALVNADQPEEAAASLMAAMRG
;
A
#
# COMPACT_ATOMS: atom_id res chain seq x y z
N MET A 1 -33.93 -6.29 -1.36
CA MET A 1 -33.74 -7.63 -1.98
C MET A 1 -33.47 -7.38 -3.45
N LEU A 2 -32.43 -8.01 -4.01
CA LEU A 2 -32.12 -7.90 -5.45
C LEU A 2 -33.24 -8.59 -6.30
N ASP A 3 -33.56 -8.02 -7.46
CA ASP A 3 -34.36 -8.73 -8.45
C ASP A 3 -33.59 -9.92 -9.05
N ALA A 4 -34.27 -10.81 -9.77
CA ALA A 4 -33.68 -12.05 -10.26
C ALA A 4 -32.50 -11.82 -11.24
N THR A 5 -32.58 -10.80 -12.09
CA THR A 5 -31.52 -10.45 -13.04
C THR A 5 -30.27 -9.93 -12.31
N THR A 6 -30.46 -9.01 -11.41
CA THR A 6 -29.37 -8.45 -10.58
C THR A 6 -28.70 -9.52 -9.71
N ALA A 7 -29.50 -10.44 -9.14
CA ALA A 7 -28.99 -11.56 -8.36
C ALA A 7 -28.15 -12.52 -9.21
N ALA A 8 -28.57 -12.81 -10.47
CA ALA A 8 -27.80 -13.65 -11.39
C ALA A 8 -26.47 -13.01 -11.79
N MET A 9 -26.43 -11.70 -12.01
CA MET A 9 -25.18 -10.95 -12.25
C MET A 9 -24.25 -11.03 -11.04
N ALA A 10 -24.78 -10.82 -9.83
CA ALA A 10 -23.99 -10.91 -8.60
C ALA A 10 -23.37 -12.31 -8.41
N GLN A 11 -24.17 -13.37 -8.63
CA GLN A 11 -23.70 -14.75 -8.57
C GLN A 11 -22.63 -15.05 -9.61
N SER A 12 -22.76 -14.51 -10.82
CA SER A 12 -21.75 -14.66 -11.88
C SER A 12 -20.42 -14.05 -11.48
N ILE A 13 -20.41 -12.79 -11.02
CA ILE A 13 -19.20 -12.12 -10.55
C ILE A 13 -18.56 -12.91 -9.40
N GLN A 14 -19.34 -13.27 -8.37
CA GLN A 14 -18.85 -14.01 -7.23
C GLN A 14 -18.21 -15.35 -7.63
N SER A 15 -18.87 -16.14 -8.45
CA SER A 15 -18.40 -17.48 -8.86
C SER A 15 -17.10 -17.42 -9.65
N LEU A 16 -16.97 -16.46 -10.56
CA LEU A 16 -15.80 -16.29 -11.41
C LEU A 16 -14.56 -15.83 -10.63
N HIS A 17 -14.75 -15.15 -9.49
CA HIS A 17 -13.65 -14.57 -8.73
C HIS A 17 -13.44 -15.22 -7.35
N ALA A 18 -14.28 -16.18 -6.95
CA ALA A 18 -14.19 -16.84 -5.64
C ALA A 18 -12.81 -17.49 -5.38
N ALA A 19 -12.25 -18.18 -6.36
CA ALA A 19 -10.92 -18.80 -6.21
C ALA A 19 -9.79 -17.77 -6.02
N LYS A 20 -9.86 -16.64 -6.72
CA LYS A 20 -8.88 -15.56 -6.63
C LYS A 20 -8.89 -14.87 -5.26
N PHE A 21 -10.05 -14.74 -4.66
CA PHE A 21 -10.26 -14.06 -3.39
C PHE A 21 -10.67 -15.02 -2.25
N ALA A 22 -10.24 -16.27 -2.34
CA ALA A 22 -10.49 -17.27 -1.31
C ALA A 22 -9.87 -16.91 0.04
N GLY A 23 -10.46 -17.44 1.13
CA GLY A 23 -9.94 -17.25 2.50
C GLY A 23 -10.54 -16.06 3.25
N PHE A 24 -11.58 -15.43 2.70
CA PHE A 24 -12.32 -14.37 3.37
C PHE A 24 -13.75 -14.77 3.67
N GLU A 25 -14.25 -14.41 4.85
CA GLU A 25 -15.64 -14.63 5.21
C GLU A 25 -16.55 -13.68 4.45
N PRO A 26 -17.69 -14.16 3.93
CA PRO A 26 -18.72 -13.32 3.33
C PRO A 26 -19.20 -12.24 4.31
N LEU A 27 -19.36 -11.02 3.81
CA LEU A 27 -19.87 -9.89 4.57
C LEU A 27 -21.24 -9.46 4.05
N GLN A 28 -22.01 -8.81 4.93
CA GLN A 28 -23.26 -8.18 4.50
C GLN A 28 -22.94 -6.95 3.65
N PRO A 29 -23.61 -6.76 2.51
CA PRO A 29 -23.46 -5.55 1.72
C PRO A 29 -23.90 -4.32 2.53
N PRO A 30 -23.21 -3.19 2.39
CA PRO A 30 -23.65 -1.94 2.97
C PRO A 30 -24.94 -1.44 2.30
N GLU A 31 -25.60 -0.46 2.91
CA GLU A 31 -26.70 0.24 2.27
C GLU A 31 -26.24 0.86 0.95
N PRO A 32 -26.90 0.55 -0.17
CA PRO A 32 -26.48 1.02 -1.47
C PRO A 32 -26.67 2.53 -1.63
N THR A 33 -25.69 3.20 -2.26
CA THR A 33 -25.77 4.63 -2.59
C THR A 33 -26.32 4.90 -3.98
N GLY A 34 -26.62 3.85 -4.75
CA GLY A 34 -27.20 3.88 -6.11
C GLY A 34 -28.18 2.74 -6.33
N ASN A 35 -28.89 2.78 -7.46
CA ASN A 35 -29.91 1.82 -7.82
C ASN A 35 -29.65 1.10 -9.17
N ASP A 36 -28.51 1.35 -9.82
CA ASP A 36 -28.15 0.67 -11.06
C ASP A 36 -27.97 -0.84 -10.83
N PRO A 37 -28.54 -1.73 -11.67
CA PRO A 37 -28.44 -3.17 -11.49
C PRO A 37 -27.00 -3.71 -11.46
N VAL A 38 -26.09 -3.16 -12.28
CA VAL A 38 -24.68 -3.58 -12.30
C VAL A 38 -23.98 -3.18 -10.99
N TYR A 39 -24.21 -1.95 -10.53
CA TYR A 39 -23.69 -1.48 -9.26
C TYR A 39 -24.20 -2.33 -8.09
N LEU A 40 -25.50 -2.61 -8.01
CA LEU A 40 -26.10 -3.43 -6.95
C LEU A 40 -25.57 -4.86 -6.95
N ALA A 41 -25.44 -5.46 -8.16
CA ALA A 41 -24.89 -6.80 -8.32
C ALA A 41 -23.42 -6.87 -7.85
N ALA A 42 -22.61 -5.91 -8.26
CA ALA A 42 -21.21 -5.84 -7.89
C ALA A 42 -21.01 -5.56 -6.38
N LEU A 43 -21.82 -4.67 -5.78
CA LEU A 43 -21.81 -4.40 -4.34
C LEU A 43 -22.07 -5.68 -3.54
N HIS A 44 -23.09 -6.44 -3.94
CA HIS A 44 -23.42 -7.69 -3.30
C HIS A 44 -22.30 -8.72 -3.49
N ALA A 45 -21.83 -8.93 -4.73
CA ALA A 45 -20.78 -9.91 -5.05
C ALA A 45 -19.47 -9.61 -4.31
N CYS A 46 -19.01 -8.35 -4.29
CA CYS A 46 -17.79 -7.95 -3.60
C CYS A 46 -17.90 -8.15 -2.07
N SER A 47 -19.06 -7.85 -1.47
CA SER A 47 -19.30 -8.16 -0.06
C SER A 47 -19.26 -9.66 0.21
N GLN A 48 -19.85 -10.49 -0.64
CA GLN A 48 -19.79 -11.95 -0.53
C GLN A 48 -18.38 -12.52 -0.77
N LEU A 49 -17.49 -11.80 -1.47
CA LEU A 49 -16.06 -12.10 -1.60
C LEU A 49 -15.24 -11.55 -0.41
N GLY A 50 -15.90 -11.05 0.64
CA GLY A 50 -15.30 -10.60 1.88
C GLY A 50 -14.62 -9.23 1.80
N PHE A 51 -14.93 -8.40 0.81
CA PHE A 51 -14.49 -7.00 0.79
C PHE A 51 -15.31 -6.19 1.80
N ILE A 52 -14.63 -5.39 2.62
CA ILE A 52 -15.28 -4.50 3.60
C ILE A 52 -16.12 -3.43 2.89
N ALA A 53 -17.06 -2.84 3.61
CA ALA A 53 -18.08 -1.93 3.07
C ALA A 53 -17.53 -0.86 2.11
N HIS A 54 -16.45 -0.16 2.50
CA HIS A 54 -15.85 0.90 1.67
C HIS A 54 -15.20 0.36 0.39
N ASP A 55 -14.56 -0.81 0.46
CA ASP A 55 -13.95 -1.45 -0.70
C ASP A 55 -15.00 -2.04 -1.64
N ALA A 56 -16.06 -2.66 -1.09
CA ALA A 56 -17.18 -3.17 -1.87
C ALA A 56 -17.90 -2.04 -2.63
N GLU A 57 -18.10 -0.89 -1.98
CA GLU A 57 -18.66 0.31 -2.60
C GLU A 57 -17.75 0.85 -3.72
N CYS A 58 -16.44 0.95 -3.45
CA CYS A 58 -15.44 1.39 -4.43
C CYS A 58 -15.44 0.48 -5.67
N LEU A 59 -15.44 -0.84 -5.47
CA LEU A 59 -15.50 -1.85 -6.52
C LEU A 59 -16.82 -1.80 -7.29
N ALA A 60 -17.95 -1.62 -6.60
CA ALA A 60 -19.28 -1.54 -7.24
C ALA A 60 -19.35 -0.36 -8.22
N ARG A 61 -18.82 0.79 -7.81
CA ARG A 61 -18.70 1.97 -8.70
C ARG A 61 -17.77 1.71 -9.88
N ALA A 62 -16.65 1.02 -9.65
CA ALA A 62 -15.70 0.67 -10.70
C ALA A 62 -16.30 -0.32 -11.71
N TRP A 63 -17.09 -1.31 -11.26
CA TRP A 63 -17.84 -2.21 -12.12
C TRP A 63 -18.85 -1.47 -13.00
N LEU A 64 -19.62 -0.53 -12.42
CA LEU A 64 -20.55 0.31 -13.17
C LEU A 64 -19.82 1.18 -14.21
N ALA A 65 -18.72 1.84 -13.80
CA ALA A 65 -17.92 2.66 -14.71
C ALA A 65 -17.34 1.83 -15.86
N GLN A 66 -16.78 0.64 -15.57
CA GLN A 66 -16.29 -0.30 -16.57
C GLN A 66 -17.40 -0.70 -17.56
N SER A 67 -18.57 -1.13 -17.05
CA SER A 67 -19.71 -1.51 -17.88
C SER A 67 -20.19 -0.39 -18.78
N THR A 68 -20.27 0.83 -18.23
CA THR A 68 -20.66 2.03 -18.98
C THR A 68 -19.65 2.34 -20.09
N ARG A 69 -18.36 2.26 -19.78
CA ARG A 69 -17.27 2.53 -20.72
C ARG A 69 -17.19 1.49 -21.84
N THR A 70 -17.47 0.20 -21.54
CA THR A 70 -17.37 -0.90 -22.50
C THR A 70 -18.69 -1.22 -23.19
N GLY A 71 -19.79 -0.67 -22.71
CA GLY A 71 -21.13 -0.90 -23.25
C GLY A 71 -21.82 -2.17 -22.73
N GLN A 72 -21.18 -2.96 -21.89
CA GLN A 72 -21.74 -4.20 -21.33
C GLN A 72 -21.03 -4.61 -20.03
N LEU A 73 -21.73 -5.38 -19.20
CA LEU A 73 -21.12 -6.08 -18.07
C LEU A 73 -20.36 -7.33 -18.56
N ASP A 74 -19.07 -7.38 -18.32
CA ASP A 74 -18.27 -8.60 -18.43
C ASP A 74 -17.89 -9.10 -17.03
N ALA A 75 -18.67 -10.05 -16.48
CA ALA A 75 -18.47 -10.58 -15.14
C ALA A 75 -17.10 -11.28 -14.94
N ALA A 76 -16.41 -11.69 -16.00
CA ALA A 76 -15.09 -12.33 -15.92
C ALA A 76 -13.95 -11.30 -15.80
N LEU A 77 -14.18 -10.07 -16.20
CA LEU A 77 -13.15 -9.03 -16.22
C LEU A 77 -13.16 -8.17 -14.95
N TRP A 78 -12.38 -8.57 -13.93
CA TRP A 78 -12.25 -7.78 -12.70
C TRP A 78 -11.77 -6.36 -12.98
N PRO A 79 -12.42 -5.31 -12.44
CA PRO A 79 -12.06 -3.92 -12.70
C PRO A 79 -10.61 -3.64 -12.31
N SER A 80 -9.84 -3.05 -13.22
CA SER A 80 -8.43 -2.73 -13.01
C SER A 80 -7.95 -1.54 -13.85
N ASP A 81 -8.85 -0.93 -14.61
CA ASP A 81 -8.54 0.32 -15.34
C ASP A 81 -8.60 1.49 -14.34
N PRO A 82 -7.53 2.29 -14.20
CA PRO A 82 -7.52 3.44 -13.29
C PRO A 82 -8.70 4.41 -13.52
N ARG A 83 -9.17 4.55 -14.76
CA ARG A 83 -10.30 5.43 -15.09
C ARG A 83 -11.61 4.99 -14.43
N ASP A 84 -11.81 3.68 -14.28
CA ASP A 84 -13.03 3.12 -13.68
C ASP A 84 -13.07 3.37 -12.16
N PHE A 85 -11.93 3.64 -11.54
CA PHE A 85 -11.79 4.03 -10.13
C PHE A 85 -11.67 5.54 -9.92
N GLY A 86 -11.71 6.34 -10.99
CA GLY A 86 -11.53 7.77 -10.92
C GLY A 86 -10.11 8.21 -10.54
N LEU A 87 -9.12 7.34 -10.74
CA LEU A 87 -7.72 7.69 -10.46
C LEU A 87 -7.23 8.77 -11.43
N GLN A 88 -6.42 9.66 -10.89
CA GLN A 88 -5.91 10.82 -11.62
C GLN A 88 -4.87 10.38 -12.66
N PRO A 89 -4.83 11.03 -13.84
CA PRO A 89 -3.74 10.82 -14.79
C PRO A 89 -2.38 11.14 -14.19
N THR A 90 -1.36 10.35 -14.58
CA THR A 90 0.04 10.57 -14.20
C THR A 90 0.89 10.73 -15.47
N PRO A 91 1.93 11.60 -15.46
CA PRO A 91 2.36 12.48 -14.36
C PRO A 91 1.43 13.70 -14.18
N ARG A 92 1.41 14.27 -12.98
CA ARG A 92 0.64 15.48 -12.66
C ARG A 92 1.41 16.43 -11.74
N ALA A 93 1.18 17.75 -11.89
CA ALA A 93 1.89 18.78 -11.14
C ALA A 93 1.60 18.75 -9.63
N SER A 94 0.42 18.23 -9.22
CA SER A 94 0.02 18.11 -7.82
C SER A 94 0.59 16.89 -7.12
N ALA A 95 1.35 16.03 -7.81
CA ALA A 95 1.98 14.85 -7.19
C ALA A 95 3.24 15.24 -6.42
N PHE A 96 3.58 14.41 -5.42
CA PHE A 96 4.88 14.47 -4.76
C PHE A 96 6.02 14.07 -5.71
N VAL A 97 7.24 14.42 -5.37
CA VAL A 97 8.45 14.04 -6.13
C VAL A 97 8.51 12.53 -6.28
N THR A 98 8.82 12.05 -7.47
CA THR A 98 8.83 10.61 -7.79
C THR A 98 9.93 9.84 -7.07
N CYS A 99 9.64 8.57 -6.78
CA CYS A 99 10.62 7.56 -6.39
C CYS A 99 11.08 6.72 -7.59
N PRO A 100 12.19 5.97 -7.48
CA PRO A 100 12.46 4.86 -8.39
C PRO A 100 11.27 3.89 -8.44
N GLN A 101 10.97 3.33 -9.62
CA GLN A 101 9.85 2.40 -9.79
C GLN A 101 9.97 1.15 -8.90
N ALA A 102 11.19 0.68 -8.68
CA ALA A 102 11.50 -0.37 -7.72
C ALA A 102 12.33 0.21 -6.57
N LEU A 103 11.79 0.20 -5.36
CA LEU A 103 12.48 0.55 -4.11
C LEU A 103 13.29 -0.65 -3.57
N GLY A 104 13.12 -1.84 -4.15
CA GLY A 104 13.84 -3.05 -3.81
C GLY A 104 13.45 -3.61 -2.43
N LEU A 105 14.44 -4.16 -1.73
CA LEU A 105 14.27 -4.54 -0.32
C LEU A 105 14.10 -3.27 0.51
N TYR A 106 13.02 -3.22 1.28
CA TYR A 106 12.66 -2.08 2.09
C TYR A 106 12.72 -2.48 3.59
N ALA A 107 13.71 -2.01 4.33
CA ALA A 107 13.87 -2.33 5.74
C ALA A 107 13.14 -1.31 6.62
N VAL A 108 12.19 -1.75 7.46
CA VAL A 108 11.54 -0.92 8.48
C VAL A 108 12.20 -1.19 9.82
N LEU A 109 12.81 -0.17 10.42
CA LEU A 109 13.83 -0.28 11.46
C LEU A 109 13.49 0.59 12.67
N PRO A 110 13.81 0.14 13.91
CA PRO A 110 13.32 0.79 15.13
C PRO A 110 14.09 2.06 15.53
N ASP A 111 15.35 2.20 15.13
CA ASP A 111 16.26 3.28 15.54
C ASP A 111 17.29 3.61 14.46
N ALA A 112 18.06 4.68 14.69
CA ALA A 112 19.06 5.19 13.77
C ALA A 112 20.27 4.25 13.62
N ASP A 113 20.62 3.49 14.64
CA ASP A 113 21.75 2.55 14.59
C ASP A 113 21.41 1.40 13.64
N TRP A 114 20.19 0.87 13.72
CA TRP A 114 19.68 -0.10 12.76
C TRP A 114 19.60 0.46 11.33
N VAL A 115 19.16 1.71 11.18
CA VAL A 115 19.11 2.40 9.88
C VAL A 115 20.49 2.46 9.25
N GLY A 116 21.49 2.93 9.99
CA GLY A 116 22.88 2.99 9.53
C GLY A 116 23.43 1.62 9.18
N ARG A 117 23.21 0.64 10.05
CA ARG A 117 23.65 -0.76 9.87
C ARG A 117 23.13 -1.37 8.59
N MET A 118 21.83 -1.26 8.30
CA MET A 118 21.23 -1.81 7.09
C MET A 118 21.58 -1.03 5.83
N ALA A 119 21.71 0.30 5.91
CA ALA A 119 22.16 1.12 4.79
C ALA A 119 23.61 0.76 4.36
N HIS A 120 24.50 0.55 5.32
CA HIS A 120 25.89 0.14 5.06
C HIS A 120 26.00 -1.33 4.58
N ALA A 121 25.03 -2.18 4.95
CA ALA A 121 24.89 -3.53 4.39
C ALA A 121 24.34 -3.54 2.95
N GLY A 122 24.04 -2.36 2.38
CA GLY A 122 23.60 -2.20 0.99
C GLY A 122 22.11 -2.33 0.77
N VAL A 123 21.27 -2.30 1.83
CA VAL A 123 19.82 -2.26 1.69
C VAL A 123 19.40 -0.97 0.97
N PRO A 124 18.70 -1.06 -0.18
CA PRO A 124 18.46 0.12 -1.02
C PRO A 124 17.48 1.11 -0.43
N THR A 125 16.54 0.66 0.41
CA THR A 125 15.55 1.53 1.06
C THR A 125 15.41 1.17 2.53
N VAL A 126 15.53 2.18 3.39
CA VAL A 126 15.42 2.05 4.85
C VAL A 126 14.39 3.03 5.40
N GLN A 127 13.64 2.62 6.40
CA GLN A 127 12.68 3.48 7.09
C GLN A 127 12.98 3.48 8.58
N LEU A 128 13.16 4.67 9.14
CA LEU A 128 13.17 4.86 10.59
C LEU A 128 11.72 4.85 11.10
N ARG A 129 11.38 3.84 11.90
CA ARG A 129 10.09 3.75 12.60
C ARG A 129 10.31 3.82 14.11
N TYR A 130 10.73 4.97 14.56
CA TYR A 130 10.99 5.26 15.97
C TYR A 130 9.68 5.64 16.67
N LYS A 131 9.35 4.94 17.76
CA LYS A 131 8.14 5.17 18.55
C LYS A 131 8.53 5.81 19.87
N SER A 132 8.15 7.07 20.05
CA SER A 132 8.39 7.88 21.26
C SER A 132 7.35 9.00 21.31
N ASP A 133 7.01 9.44 22.52
CA ASP A 133 6.20 10.64 22.76
C ASP A 133 7.09 11.86 23.10
N ASP A 134 8.42 11.68 23.17
CA ASP A 134 9.38 12.74 23.42
C ASP A 134 9.84 13.39 22.10
N ALA A 135 9.35 14.59 21.82
CA ALA A 135 9.68 15.34 20.62
C ALA A 135 11.19 15.63 20.46
N VAL A 136 11.93 15.80 21.58
CA VAL A 136 13.37 16.03 21.52
C VAL A 136 14.10 14.76 21.12
N ALA A 137 13.72 13.62 21.69
CA ALA A 137 14.25 12.31 21.34
C ALA A 137 13.96 11.97 19.88
N ILE A 138 12.73 12.22 19.40
CA ILE A 138 12.35 12.02 17.99
C ILE A 138 13.25 12.84 17.07
N ALA A 139 13.37 14.15 17.32
CA ALA A 139 14.18 15.04 16.49
C ALA A 139 15.66 14.65 16.49
N GLN A 140 16.19 14.16 17.61
CA GLN A 140 17.55 13.64 17.70
C GLN A 140 17.73 12.37 16.89
N GLU A 141 16.79 11.43 17.02
CA GLU A 141 16.85 10.15 16.36
C GLU A 141 16.73 10.27 14.83
N VAL A 142 15.86 11.17 14.36
CA VAL A 142 15.75 11.49 12.93
C VAL A 142 17.05 12.07 12.38
N ARG A 143 17.68 13.04 13.09
CA ARG A 143 18.99 13.59 12.67
C ARG A 143 20.09 12.54 12.64
N LYS A 144 20.12 11.64 13.64
CA LYS A 144 21.08 10.51 13.66
C LYS A 144 20.88 9.59 12.47
N ALA A 145 19.62 9.24 12.14
CA ALA A 145 19.33 8.37 11.01
C ALA A 145 19.76 9.00 9.68
N VAL A 146 19.52 10.31 9.48
CA VAL A 146 19.98 11.04 8.29
C VAL A 146 21.50 11.02 8.20
N ALA A 147 22.21 11.26 9.32
CA ALA A 147 23.67 11.18 9.38
C ALA A 147 24.18 9.75 9.11
N ALA A 148 23.47 8.73 9.62
CA ALA A 148 23.88 7.33 9.52
C ALA A 148 23.80 6.77 8.09
N VAL A 149 22.96 7.32 7.22
CA VAL A 149 22.88 6.92 5.81
C VAL A 149 23.81 7.72 4.91
N ALA A 150 24.46 8.74 5.43
CA ALA A 150 25.37 9.60 4.65
C ALA A 150 26.50 8.76 4.00
N GLY A 151 26.74 9.00 2.71
CA GLY A 151 27.74 8.24 1.94
C GLY A 151 27.30 6.87 1.46
N THR A 152 26.05 6.45 1.74
CA THR A 152 25.42 5.25 1.16
C THR A 152 24.41 5.63 0.07
N PRO A 153 24.06 4.72 -0.84
CA PRO A 153 22.99 4.95 -1.82
C PRO A 153 21.57 4.72 -1.25
N ALA A 154 21.43 4.42 0.02
CA ALA A 154 20.17 4.06 0.66
C ALA A 154 19.19 5.24 0.68
N LEU A 155 17.94 4.98 0.33
CA LEU A 155 16.83 5.94 0.41
C LEU A 155 16.23 5.89 1.81
N LEU A 156 16.34 6.97 2.59
CA LEU A 156 15.83 7.04 3.96
C LEU A 156 14.44 7.67 4.01
N PHE A 157 13.45 6.91 4.46
CA PHE A 157 12.14 7.42 4.83
C PHE A 157 11.98 7.51 6.36
N ILE A 158 11.32 8.58 6.82
CA ILE A 158 10.96 8.75 8.24
C ILE A 158 9.49 8.43 8.41
N ASN A 159 9.13 7.55 9.34
CA ASN A 159 7.75 7.19 9.61
C ASN A 159 7.08 8.23 10.51
N ASP A 160 5.91 8.74 10.12
CA ASP A 160 5.02 9.67 10.84
C ASP A 160 5.61 11.09 11.05
N HIS A 161 6.86 11.24 11.44
CA HIS A 161 7.50 12.49 11.89
C HIS A 161 7.94 13.38 10.72
N TRP A 162 7.00 13.88 9.95
CA TRP A 162 7.27 14.61 8.71
C TRP A 162 7.96 15.97 8.92
N ARG A 163 7.68 16.67 10.06
CA ARG A 163 8.33 17.95 10.37
C ARG A 163 9.81 17.77 10.65
N GLU A 164 10.15 16.75 11.41
CA GLU A 164 11.53 16.37 11.72
C GLU A 164 12.25 15.85 10.47
N ALA A 165 11.54 15.14 9.59
CA ALA A 165 12.09 14.71 8.30
C ALA A 165 12.46 15.89 7.41
N ILE A 166 11.62 16.94 7.33
CA ILE A 166 11.93 18.20 6.63
C ILE A 166 13.13 18.87 7.27
N ALA A 167 13.11 19.06 8.58
CA ALA A 167 14.17 19.79 9.32
C ALA A 167 15.54 19.10 9.21
N ALA A 168 15.57 17.78 9.10
CA ALA A 168 16.79 17.00 8.99
C ALA A 168 17.24 16.76 7.53
N GLY A 169 16.42 17.09 6.54
CA GLY A 169 16.73 16.84 5.12
C GLY A 169 16.72 15.37 4.75
N ALA A 170 15.75 14.59 5.26
CA ALA A 170 15.56 13.19 4.87
C ALA A 170 15.21 13.05 3.39
N TYR A 171 15.30 11.85 2.83
CA TYR A 171 14.87 11.56 1.47
C TYR A 171 13.36 11.63 1.31
N GLY A 172 12.61 11.15 2.31
CA GLY A 172 11.16 11.15 2.29
C GLY A 172 10.54 10.83 3.64
N VAL A 173 9.21 10.79 3.65
CA VAL A 173 8.38 10.44 4.80
C VAL A 173 7.40 9.35 4.41
N HIS A 174 7.01 8.51 5.36
CA HIS A 174 5.96 7.51 5.21
C HIS A 174 4.84 7.78 6.20
N LEU A 175 3.60 7.87 5.71
CA LEU A 175 2.42 8.15 6.52
C LEU A 175 1.39 7.01 6.42
N GLY A 176 0.73 6.72 7.53
CA GLY A 176 -0.49 5.93 7.57
C GLY A 176 -1.72 6.75 7.17
N GLN A 177 -2.89 6.10 7.10
CA GLN A 177 -4.15 6.77 6.77
C GLN A 177 -4.55 7.78 7.87
N GLU A 178 -4.35 7.42 9.14
CA GLU A 178 -4.66 8.30 10.28
C GLU A 178 -3.78 9.54 10.30
N ASP A 179 -2.47 9.38 9.98
CA ASP A 179 -1.54 10.50 9.91
C ASP A 179 -1.88 11.43 8.74
N LEU A 180 -2.30 10.84 7.60
CA LEU A 180 -2.74 11.62 6.44
C LEU A 180 -4.02 12.39 6.73
N ASP A 181 -4.95 11.82 7.51
CA ASP A 181 -6.19 12.47 7.96
C ASP A 181 -5.93 13.63 8.93
N ALA A 182 -4.87 13.54 9.71
CA ALA A 182 -4.50 14.57 10.67
C ALA A 182 -3.88 15.82 10.02
N LEU A 183 -3.43 15.73 8.75
CA LEU A 183 -2.84 16.87 8.04
C LEU A 183 -3.92 17.86 7.57
N THR A 184 -3.71 19.13 7.86
CA THR A 184 -4.47 20.17 7.17
C THR A 184 -4.02 20.32 5.71
N PRO A 185 -4.83 20.93 4.84
CA PRO A 185 -4.42 21.21 3.45
C PRO A 185 -3.11 22.00 3.36
N GLU A 186 -2.90 22.96 4.27
CA GLU A 186 -1.69 23.79 4.35
C GLU A 186 -0.46 22.99 4.76
N GLU A 187 -0.61 22.05 5.70
CA GLU A 187 0.46 21.15 6.13
C GLU A 187 0.83 20.17 5.01
N LEU A 188 -0.16 19.61 4.33
CA LEU A 188 0.07 18.76 3.16
C LEU A 188 0.79 19.52 2.04
N GLN A 189 0.45 20.79 1.82
CA GLN A 189 1.14 21.64 0.85
C GLN A 189 2.57 21.95 1.30
N THR A 190 2.78 22.24 2.58
CA THR A 190 4.12 22.44 3.17
C THR A 190 5.00 21.21 2.96
N LEU A 191 4.44 20.01 3.20
CA LEU A 191 5.14 18.76 2.99
C LEU A 191 5.50 18.56 1.51
N ARG A 192 4.59 18.90 0.59
CA ARG A 192 4.83 18.81 -0.86
C ARG A 192 5.93 19.79 -1.30
N ASP A 193 5.87 21.03 -0.85
CA ASP A 193 6.81 22.10 -1.21
C ASP A 193 8.22 21.86 -0.63
N SER A 194 8.33 21.04 0.42
CA SER A 194 9.63 20.63 0.99
C SER A 194 10.50 19.80 0.04
N GLY A 195 9.90 19.22 -1.00
CA GLY A 195 10.57 18.32 -1.93
C GLY A 195 10.80 16.89 -1.41
N LEU A 196 10.29 16.57 -0.21
CA LEU A 196 10.31 15.20 0.31
C LEU A 196 9.41 14.27 -0.55
N ARG A 197 9.81 13.00 -0.62
CA ARG A 197 8.95 11.95 -1.17
C ARG A 197 7.96 11.51 -0.11
N LEU A 198 6.73 11.23 -0.52
CA LEU A 198 5.68 10.74 0.36
C LEU A 198 5.34 9.29 0.02
N GLY A 199 5.53 8.38 0.97
CA GLY A 199 4.95 7.05 0.94
C GLY A 199 3.65 6.99 1.73
N VAL A 200 2.65 6.24 1.25
CA VAL A 200 1.37 6.09 1.93
C VAL A 200 1.01 4.62 2.08
N SER A 201 0.69 4.20 3.30
CA SER A 201 0.13 2.87 3.59
C SER A 201 -1.31 2.76 3.12
N THR A 202 -1.66 1.63 2.49
CA THR A 202 -3.04 1.32 2.06
C THR A 202 -3.39 -0.12 2.39
N HIS A 203 -4.67 -0.38 2.72
CA HIS A 203 -5.17 -1.68 3.12
C HIS A 203 -6.31 -2.21 2.23
N GLY A 204 -6.72 -1.44 1.22
CA GLY A 204 -7.79 -1.79 0.29
C GLY A 204 -8.02 -0.74 -0.78
N TYR A 205 -9.02 -0.97 -1.62
CA TYR A 205 -9.32 -0.11 -2.78
C TYR A 205 -9.67 1.32 -2.39
N ALA A 206 -10.51 1.50 -1.38
CA ALA A 206 -10.94 2.83 -0.95
C ALA A 206 -9.76 3.70 -0.49
N GLU A 207 -8.83 3.10 0.27
CA GLU A 207 -7.63 3.80 0.73
C GLU A 207 -6.65 4.08 -0.42
N MET A 208 -6.57 3.20 -1.44
CA MET A 208 -5.75 3.43 -2.64
C MET A 208 -6.28 4.60 -3.48
N VAL A 209 -7.60 4.66 -3.69
CA VAL A 209 -8.23 5.79 -4.38
C VAL A 209 -8.00 7.10 -3.64
N ARG A 210 -8.10 7.06 -2.32
CA ARG A 210 -7.82 8.21 -1.46
C ARG A 210 -6.33 8.62 -1.50
N ALA A 211 -5.40 7.66 -1.45
CA ALA A 211 -3.99 7.92 -1.58
C ALA A 211 -3.66 8.54 -2.95
N ASP A 212 -4.28 8.05 -4.03
CA ASP A 212 -4.12 8.65 -5.35
C ASP A 212 -4.51 10.13 -5.37
N ALA A 213 -5.57 10.54 -4.70
CA ALA A 213 -5.98 11.97 -4.63
C ALA A 213 -4.87 12.87 -4.06
N VAL A 214 -4.04 12.36 -3.17
CA VAL A 214 -2.88 13.07 -2.60
C VAL A 214 -1.68 13.07 -3.56
N GLY A 215 -1.54 12.06 -4.40
CA GLY A 215 -0.45 11.91 -5.36
C GLY A 215 0.88 11.52 -4.73
N PRO A 216 0.96 10.44 -3.95
CA PRO A 216 2.17 10.04 -3.24
C PRO A 216 3.28 9.60 -4.20
N SER A 217 4.50 9.53 -3.68
CA SER A 217 5.68 9.05 -4.42
C SER A 217 5.69 7.53 -4.57
N TYR A 218 5.10 6.80 -3.61
CA TYR A 218 4.87 5.36 -3.67
C TYR A 218 3.69 4.96 -2.77
N ILE A 219 3.16 3.77 -3.03
CA ILE A 219 2.07 3.18 -2.24
C ILE A 219 2.56 1.88 -1.60
N ALA A 220 2.36 1.75 -0.29
CA ALA A 220 2.56 0.50 0.43
C ALA A 220 1.24 -0.24 0.62
N MET A 221 1.22 -1.52 0.32
CA MET A 221 0.03 -2.39 0.31
C MET A 221 0.22 -3.52 1.31
N GLY A 222 -0.67 -3.63 2.28
CA GLY A 222 -0.61 -4.66 3.32
C GLY A 222 -1.75 -4.57 4.35
N ALA A 223 -1.72 -5.41 5.41
CA ALA A 223 -0.76 -6.51 5.55
C ALA A 223 -1.09 -7.65 4.56
N VAL A 224 -0.07 -8.19 3.87
CA VAL A 224 -0.27 -9.30 2.92
C VAL A 224 -0.57 -10.59 3.66
N PHE A 225 0.23 -10.93 4.68
CA PHE A 225 0.07 -12.09 5.53
C PHE A 225 -0.15 -11.71 7.00
N PRO A 226 -0.55 -12.65 7.88
CA PRO A 226 -0.75 -12.37 9.29
C PRO A 226 0.50 -11.76 9.94
N THR A 227 0.30 -10.70 10.73
CA THR A 227 1.37 -10.00 11.45
C THR A 227 0.92 -9.60 12.84
N THR A 228 1.87 -9.56 13.78
CA THR A 228 1.63 -9.14 15.17
C THR A 228 2.24 -7.76 15.48
N LEU A 229 2.95 -7.14 14.50
CA LEU A 229 3.66 -5.87 14.71
C LEU A 229 2.73 -4.65 14.80
N LYS A 230 1.59 -4.72 14.15
CA LYS A 230 0.53 -3.72 14.22
C LYS A 230 -0.82 -4.44 14.31
N LYS A 231 -1.68 -3.99 15.23
CA LYS A 231 -3.08 -4.45 15.24
C LYS A 231 -3.76 -3.87 14.00
N MET A 232 -4.17 -4.76 13.10
CA MET A 232 -4.82 -4.37 11.86
C MET A 232 -6.33 -4.33 12.06
N ALA A 233 -6.99 -3.32 11.48
CA ALA A 233 -8.46 -3.26 11.43
C ALA A 233 -9.04 -4.21 10.39
N THR A 234 -8.23 -4.61 9.39
CA THR A 234 -8.62 -5.52 8.30
C THR A 234 -7.87 -6.85 8.40
N ALA A 235 -8.48 -7.91 7.89
CA ALA A 235 -7.80 -9.19 7.72
C ALA A 235 -6.61 -9.05 6.75
N PRO A 236 -5.59 -9.94 6.85
CA PRO A 236 -4.51 -10.00 5.86
C PRO A 236 -5.06 -10.14 4.45
N GLN A 237 -4.50 -9.39 3.49
CA GLN A 237 -5.08 -9.26 2.15
C GLN A 237 -4.84 -10.47 1.25
N GLY A 238 -3.75 -11.21 1.48
CA GLY A 238 -3.35 -12.34 0.65
C GLY A 238 -2.89 -11.94 -0.76
N LEU A 239 -2.36 -12.91 -1.49
CA LEU A 239 -1.77 -12.69 -2.80
C LEU A 239 -2.80 -12.31 -3.87
N GLY A 240 -4.03 -12.86 -3.80
CA GLY A 240 -5.07 -12.58 -4.79
C GLY A 240 -5.51 -11.11 -4.80
N ARG A 241 -5.68 -10.50 -3.61
CA ARG A 241 -5.97 -9.07 -3.50
C ARG A 241 -4.75 -8.24 -3.85
N LEU A 242 -3.56 -8.61 -3.37
CA LEU A 242 -2.31 -7.91 -3.69
C LEU A 242 -2.10 -7.82 -5.22
N ALA A 243 -2.31 -8.90 -5.97
CA ALA A 243 -2.20 -8.90 -7.43
C ALA A 243 -3.24 -7.97 -8.10
N ALA A 244 -4.47 -7.91 -7.57
CA ALA A 244 -5.49 -6.99 -8.07
C ALA A 244 -5.13 -5.52 -7.79
N TYR A 245 -4.60 -5.24 -6.62
CA TYR A 245 -4.12 -3.91 -6.21
C TYR A 245 -2.92 -3.47 -7.05
N ALA A 246 -1.92 -4.35 -7.22
CA ALA A 246 -0.74 -4.07 -8.03
C ALA A 246 -1.11 -3.71 -9.48
N LYS A 247 -2.09 -4.42 -10.05
CA LYS A 247 -2.58 -4.15 -11.39
C LYS A 247 -3.26 -2.78 -11.49
N LEU A 248 -4.09 -2.40 -10.52
CA LEU A 248 -4.75 -1.10 -10.48
C LEU A 248 -3.74 0.04 -10.33
N MET A 249 -2.82 -0.10 -9.37
CA MET A 249 -1.88 0.96 -8.97
C MET A 249 -0.55 0.92 -9.75
N LYS A 250 -0.51 0.28 -10.92
CA LYS A 250 0.70 0.06 -11.74
C LYS A 250 1.49 1.32 -12.10
N ASN A 251 0.86 2.49 -12.03
CA ASN A 251 1.49 3.78 -12.32
C ASN A 251 2.29 4.34 -11.12
N TYR A 252 2.19 3.71 -9.96
CA TYR A 252 2.95 4.05 -8.76
C TYR A 252 4.06 3.04 -8.51
N PRO A 253 5.21 3.45 -7.95
CA PRO A 253 6.10 2.55 -7.22
C PRO A 253 5.30 1.87 -6.11
N GLN A 254 5.49 0.55 -5.94
CA GLN A 254 4.66 -0.26 -5.04
C GLN A 254 5.53 -1.04 -4.07
N VAL A 255 5.10 -1.10 -2.81
CA VAL A 255 5.75 -1.84 -1.75
C VAL A 255 4.75 -2.78 -1.10
N ALA A 256 4.98 -4.09 -1.14
CA ALA A 256 4.22 -5.05 -0.35
C ALA A 256 4.78 -5.14 1.07
N ILE A 257 3.90 -5.17 2.08
CA ILE A 257 4.31 -5.24 3.49
C ILE A 257 3.36 -6.12 4.31
N GLY A 258 3.89 -6.67 5.39
CA GLY A 258 3.12 -7.37 6.43
C GLY A 258 3.19 -8.88 6.34
N GLY A 259 3.88 -9.48 7.32
CA GLY A 259 4.02 -10.92 7.46
C GLY A 259 4.84 -11.62 6.39
N ILE A 260 5.61 -10.89 5.60
CA ILE A 260 6.40 -11.44 4.49
C ILE A 260 7.76 -11.91 5.03
N GLY A 261 8.05 -13.19 4.91
CA GLY A 261 9.36 -13.80 5.09
C GLY A 261 10.03 -14.10 3.75
N GLN A 262 11.26 -14.55 3.77
CA GLN A 262 12.04 -14.81 2.55
C GLN A 262 11.36 -15.83 1.62
N GLU A 263 10.72 -16.82 2.19
CA GLU A 263 10.05 -17.92 1.47
C GLU A 263 8.85 -17.44 0.64
N GLN A 264 8.24 -16.28 0.99
CA GLN A 264 7.14 -15.70 0.22
C GLN A 264 7.58 -14.71 -0.86
N PHE A 265 8.87 -14.37 -0.97
CA PHE A 265 9.33 -13.31 -1.91
C PHE A 265 8.95 -13.59 -3.35
N ALA A 266 9.17 -14.82 -3.83
CA ALA A 266 8.87 -15.17 -5.21
C ALA A 266 7.38 -15.00 -5.55
N GLU A 267 6.48 -15.48 -4.68
CA GLU A 267 5.03 -15.38 -4.90
C GLU A 267 4.52 -13.94 -4.73
N VAL A 268 5.10 -13.16 -3.81
CA VAL A 268 4.77 -11.73 -3.65
C VAL A 268 5.20 -10.94 -4.89
N LEU A 269 6.42 -11.14 -5.38
CA LEU A 269 6.92 -10.47 -6.59
C LEU A 269 6.12 -10.88 -7.84
N ALA A 270 5.65 -12.12 -7.92
CA ALA A 270 4.79 -12.59 -9.01
C ALA A 270 3.44 -11.87 -9.09
N THR A 271 3.00 -11.17 -8.02
CA THR A 271 1.81 -10.30 -8.05
C THR A 271 2.00 -9.03 -8.87
N GLY A 272 3.24 -8.66 -9.20
CA GLY A 272 3.59 -7.46 -9.96
C GLY A 272 4.09 -6.29 -9.11
N VAL A 273 4.18 -6.44 -7.77
CA VAL A 273 4.80 -5.42 -6.91
C VAL A 273 6.32 -5.37 -7.14
N GLY A 274 6.89 -4.17 -7.17
CA GLY A 274 8.32 -3.98 -7.44
C GLY A 274 9.20 -4.03 -6.19
N SER A 275 8.62 -4.03 -4.99
CA SER A 275 9.38 -3.91 -3.74
C SER A 275 8.70 -4.63 -2.59
N ILE A 276 9.50 -5.14 -1.64
CA ILE A 276 9.02 -5.84 -0.45
C ILE A 276 9.60 -5.19 0.80
N ALA A 277 8.73 -4.82 1.74
CA ALA A 277 9.14 -4.31 3.04
C ALA A 277 9.13 -5.40 4.11
N VAL A 278 10.18 -5.43 4.91
CA VAL A 278 10.38 -6.37 6.01
C VAL A 278 10.74 -5.64 7.30
N VAL A 279 10.42 -6.24 8.43
CA VAL A 279 10.78 -5.79 9.78
C VAL A 279 11.53 -6.93 10.48
N ARG A 280 10.79 -7.93 10.98
CA ARG A 280 11.33 -9.02 11.81
C ARG A 280 12.32 -9.90 11.09
N ALA A 281 12.22 -10.05 9.78
CA ALA A 281 13.18 -10.81 8.98
C ALA A 281 14.63 -10.25 9.09
N LEU A 282 14.76 -8.98 9.51
CA LEU A 282 16.05 -8.33 9.77
C LEU A 282 16.31 -8.16 11.26
N VAL A 283 15.40 -7.51 12.01
CA VAL A 283 15.66 -7.13 13.40
C VAL A 283 15.71 -8.32 14.37
N ASN A 284 15.13 -9.45 13.99
CA ASN A 284 15.18 -10.69 14.79
C ASN A 284 16.19 -11.72 14.25
N ALA A 285 16.94 -11.39 13.20
CA ALA A 285 17.95 -12.27 12.67
C ALA A 285 19.20 -12.30 13.57
N ASP A 286 19.81 -13.47 13.78
CA ASP A 286 21.06 -13.60 14.52
C ASP A 286 22.21 -12.85 13.83
N GLN A 287 22.20 -12.81 12.49
CA GLN A 287 23.15 -12.12 11.62
C GLN A 287 22.38 -11.23 10.60
N PRO A 288 21.97 -10.01 11.00
CA PRO A 288 21.09 -9.17 10.18
C PRO A 288 21.67 -8.76 8.81
N GLU A 289 23.00 -8.58 8.71
CA GLU A 289 23.65 -8.24 7.45
C GLU A 289 23.61 -9.41 6.45
N GLU A 290 23.80 -10.64 6.93
CA GLU A 290 23.67 -11.85 6.10
C GLU A 290 22.21 -12.06 5.69
N ALA A 291 21.28 -11.83 6.62
CA ALA A 291 19.84 -11.87 6.32
C ALA A 291 19.49 -10.82 5.25
N ALA A 292 20.00 -9.59 5.36
CA ALA A 292 19.79 -8.55 4.36
C ALA A 292 20.35 -8.96 2.98
N ALA A 293 21.55 -9.51 2.95
CA ALA A 293 22.16 -10.00 1.70
C ALA A 293 21.32 -11.11 1.05
N SER A 294 20.82 -12.07 1.86
CA SER A 294 19.94 -13.16 1.40
C SER A 294 18.62 -12.64 0.86
N LEU A 295 17.97 -11.71 1.57
CA LEU A 295 16.72 -11.09 1.14
C LEU A 295 16.90 -10.26 -0.14
N MET A 296 18.00 -9.50 -0.26
CA MET A 296 18.32 -8.77 -1.48
C MET A 296 18.60 -9.70 -2.66
N ALA A 297 19.18 -10.87 -2.42
CA ALA A 297 19.34 -11.89 -3.46
C ALA A 297 17.99 -12.43 -3.92
N ALA A 298 17.08 -12.72 -2.97
CA ALA A 298 15.71 -13.17 -3.26
C ALA A 298 14.88 -12.14 -4.04
N MET A 299 15.19 -10.83 -3.92
CA MET A 299 14.55 -9.77 -4.73
C MET A 299 14.95 -9.80 -6.21
N ARG A 300 16.04 -10.47 -6.55
CA ARG A 300 16.54 -10.53 -7.95
C ARG A 300 16.07 -11.76 -8.72
N GLY A 301 15.45 -12.72 -8.04
CA GLY A 301 14.93 -13.98 -8.61
C GLY A 301 16.01 -15.03 -8.73
#